data_b83df7cbb0d6fc10503983fcb240469f
#
_entry.id   b83df7cbb0d6fc10503983fcb240469f
#
_cell.length_a   1.000
_cell.length_b   1.000
_cell.length_c   1.000
_cell.angle_alpha   90.00
_cell.angle_beta   90.00
_cell.angle_gamma   90.00
#
_symmetry.space_group_name_H-M   'P 1'
#
loop_
_entity.id
_entity.type
_entity.pdbx_description
1 polymer ?
#
loop_
_entity_poly.entity_id
_entity_poly.type
_entity_poly.pdbx_seq_one_letter_code
_entity_poly.pdbx_strand_id
1 'polypeptide(L)'
;RHGKDLNFIGVILTNENVFLVDKERSSDMVAKLIEFLGVDGVLVTEEGYGNPDTDLMMNCRKCSEVGANVVLITDEFPGKDGKSQSIADATKEADAVVSCGQGNLVVHFPAMEKIIGTLDYVEMMIGGYKGCLNEDGSMDAELQIIIASTIANGYNHLTARYY
;
A
#
# COMPACT_ATOMS: atom_id res chain seq x y z
N ARG A 1 -22.17 -5.63 -0.72
CA ARG A 1 -22.82 -4.39 -0.24
C ARG A 1 -23.40 -3.55 -1.39
N HIS A 2 -22.87 -3.75 -2.61
CA HIS A 2 -23.41 -3.07 -3.81
C HIS A 2 -24.93 -3.27 -3.92
N GLY A 3 -25.65 -2.18 -4.19
CA GLY A 3 -27.11 -2.18 -4.30
C GLY A 3 -27.87 -2.25 -2.97
N LYS A 4 -27.17 -2.21 -1.81
CA LYS A 4 -27.79 -2.15 -0.47
C LYS A 4 -27.36 -0.88 0.28
N ASP A 5 -26.10 -0.83 0.68
CA ASP A 5 -25.55 0.25 1.51
C ASP A 5 -24.70 1.21 0.68
N LEU A 6 -24.24 0.78 -0.48
CA LEU A 6 -23.46 1.58 -1.40
C LEU A 6 -23.75 1.17 -2.84
N ASN A 7 -23.44 2.08 -3.75
CA ASN A 7 -23.47 1.83 -5.18
C ASN A 7 -22.03 1.84 -5.71
N PHE A 8 -21.47 0.66 -5.92
CA PHE A 8 -20.11 0.53 -6.45
C PHE A 8 -20.13 0.85 -7.96
N ILE A 9 -19.41 1.90 -8.34
CA ILE A 9 -19.39 2.42 -9.71
C ILE A 9 -18.32 1.72 -10.55
N GLY A 10 -17.12 1.52 -9.99
CA GLY A 10 -16.03 0.87 -10.72
C GLY A 10 -14.67 1.03 -10.05
N VAL A 11 -13.64 0.63 -10.78
CA VAL A 11 -12.23 0.74 -10.38
C VAL A 11 -11.49 1.51 -11.47
N ILE A 12 -10.67 2.46 -11.06
CA ILE A 12 -9.72 3.17 -11.92
C ILE A 12 -8.33 2.64 -11.58
N LEU A 13 -7.64 2.09 -12.58
CA LEU A 13 -6.23 1.73 -12.45
C LEU A 13 -5.39 2.88 -12.99
N THR A 14 -4.41 3.31 -12.21
CA THR A 14 -3.46 4.35 -12.58
C THR A 14 -2.06 3.76 -12.71
N ASN A 15 -1.24 4.38 -13.54
CA ASN A 15 0.18 4.04 -13.61
C ASN A 15 0.95 4.84 -12.56
N GLU A 16 1.85 4.18 -11.87
CA GLU A 16 2.82 4.81 -10.97
C GLU A 16 3.99 5.34 -11.79
N ASN A 17 3.77 6.50 -12.38
CA ASN A 17 4.76 7.13 -13.27
C ASN A 17 6.00 7.58 -12.47
N VAL A 18 7.17 7.53 -13.12
CA VAL A 18 8.43 7.97 -12.50
C VAL A 18 8.54 9.50 -12.49
N PHE A 19 8.09 10.15 -13.55
CA PHE A 19 8.19 11.60 -13.68
C PHE A 19 7.01 12.33 -13.08
N LEU A 20 7.29 13.39 -12.31
CA LEU A 20 6.28 14.18 -11.61
C LEU A 20 5.17 14.70 -12.55
N VAL A 21 5.55 15.21 -13.74
CA VAL A 21 4.59 15.74 -14.73
C VAL A 21 3.61 14.67 -15.21
N ASP A 22 4.03 13.43 -15.28
CA ASP A 22 3.16 12.32 -15.69
C ASP A 22 2.26 11.87 -14.54
N LYS A 23 2.74 11.92 -13.29
CA LYS A 23 1.94 11.74 -12.08
C LYS A 23 0.84 12.81 -11.99
N GLU A 24 1.19 14.07 -12.19
CA GLU A 24 0.25 15.18 -12.21
C GLU A 24 -0.83 15.00 -13.27
N ARG A 25 -0.46 14.64 -14.50
CA ARG A 25 -1.40 14.38 -15.59
C ARG A 25 -2.32 13.20 -15.28
N SER A 26 -1.77 12.10 -14.78
CA SER A 26 -2.54 10.90 -14.40
C SER A 26 -3.59 11.23 -13.35
N SER A 27 -3.19 11.89 -12.27
CA SER A 27 -4.10 12.28 -11.19
C SER A 27 -5.13 13.35 -11.60
N ASP A 28 -4.81 14.25 -12.54
CA ASP A 28 -5.78 15.16 -13.13
C ASP A 28 -6.87 14.41 -13.92
N MET A 29 -6.48 13.38 -14.67
CA MET A 29 -7.43 12.54 -15.41
C MET A 29 -8.33 11.74 -14.46
N VAL A 30 -7.78 11.22 -13.37
CA VAL A 30 -8.57 10.55 -12.32
C VAL A 30 -9.61 11.50 -11.74
N ALA A 31 -9.19 12.69 -11.29
CA ALA A 31 -10.12 13.68 -10.71
C ALA A 31 -11.22 14.08 -11.67
N LYS A 32 -10.90 14.31 -12.96
CA LYS A 32 -11.89 14.62 -14.00
C LYS A 32 -12.89 13.48 -14.22
N LEU A 33 -12.43 12.24 -14.16
CA LEU A 33 -13.31 11.08 -14.29
C LEU A 33 -14.23 10.93 -13.07
N ILE A 34 -13.71 11.15 -11.87
CA ILE A 34 -14.47 11.17 -10.62
C ILE A 34 -15.56 12.25 -10.66
N GLU A 35 -15.20 13.47 -11.07
CA GLU A 35 -16.14 14.58 -11.26
C GLU A 35 -17.23 14.23 -12.28
N PHE A 36 -16.85 13.70 -13.44
CA PHE A 36 -17.77 13.30 -14.51
C PHE A 36 -18.75 12.21 -14.08
N LEU A 37 -18.27 11.21 -13.31
CA LEU A 37 -19.11 10.12 -12.81
C LEU A 37 -19.99 10.55 -11.63
N GLY A 38 -19.69 11.66 -10.97
CA GLY A 38 -20.46 12.20 -9.85
C GLY A 38 -20.51 11.25 -8.66
N VAL A 39 -19.37 10.64 -8.32
CA VAL A 39 -19.28 9.71 -7.19
C VAL A 39 -19.14 10.45 -5.86
N ASP A 40 -19.75 9.94 -4.80
CA ASP A 40 -19.73 10.56 -3.48
C ASP A 40 -18.43 10.26 -2.71
N GLY A 41 -17.77 9.16 -3.05
CA GLY A 41 -16.57 8.72 -2.33
C GLY A 41 -15.61 7.87 -3.16
N VAL A 42 -14.34 7.96 -2.81
CA VAL A 42 -13.24 7.28 -3.47
C VAL A 42 -12.38 6.57 -2.43
N LEU A 43 -12.06 5.32 -2.68
CA LEU A 43 -11.00 4.61 -1.96
C LEU A 43 -9.75 4.65 -2.82
N VAL A 44 -8.66 5.21 -2.32
CA VAL A 44 -7.37 5.23 -3.01
C VAL A 44 -6.43 4.27 -2.33
N THR A 45 -5.86 3.37 -3.10
CA THR A 45 -4.81 2.47 -2.62
C THR A 45 -3.60 2.57 -3.53
N GLU A 46 -2.48 2.10 -3.07
CA GLU A 46 -1.24 2.05 -3.82
C GLU A 46 -0.59 0.68 -3.73
N GLU A 47 0.39 0.45 -4.55
CA GLU A 47 1.32 -0.65 -4.45
C GLU A 47 2.74 -0.08 -4.37
N GLY A 48 3.47 -0.44 -3.31
CA GLY A 48 4.83 0.04 -3.08
C GLY A 48 4.91 1.12 -1.99
N TYR A 49 6.09 1.74 -1.92
CA TYR A 49 6.46 2.73 -0.92
C TYR A 49 7.36 3.81 -1.56
N GLY A 50 7.23 5.03 -1.10
CA GLY A 50 8.02 6.18 -1.56
C GLY A 50 7.46 6.80 -2.83
N ASN A 51 7.86 6.32 -4.01
CA ASN A 51 7.37 6.86 -5.28
C ASN A 51 5.84 6.74 -5.46
N PRO A 52 5.19 5.61 -5.13
CA PRO A 52 3.73 5.49 -5.12
C PRO A 52 3.03 6.41 -4.11
N ASP A 53 3.63 6.71 -2.96
CA ASP A 53 3.04 7.61 -1.96
C ASP A 53 2.70 8.99 -2.55
N THR A 54 3.52 9.46 -3.51
CA THR A 54 3.25 10.71 -4.21
C THR A 54 1.99 10.61 -5.08
N ASP A 55 1.79 9.50 -5.78
CA ASP A 55 0.55 9.26 -6.55
C ASP A 55 -0.66 9.14 -5.63
N LEU A 56 -0.51 8.44 -4.50
CA LEU A 56 -1.56 8.29 -3.48
C LEU A 56 -2.03 9.67 -3.00
N MET A 57 -1.08 10.52 -2.60
CA MET A 57 -1.39 11.86 -2.09
C MET A 57 -1.93 12.80 -3.17
N MET A 58 -1.43 12.73 -4.40
CA MET A 58 -1.97 13.51 -5.52
C MET A 58 -3.40 13.13 -5.85
N ASN A 59 -3.71 11.84 -5.92
CA ASN A 59 -5.06 11.36 -6.16
C ASN A 59 -6.00 11.75 -5.00
N CYS A 60 -5.54 11.62 -3.75
CA CYS A 60 -6.29 12.07 -2.57
C CYS A 60 -6.69 13.54 -2.72
N ARG A 61 -5.70 14.41 -2.89
CA ARG A 61 -5.93 15.85 -3.00
C ARG A 61 -6.89 16.20 -4.14
N LYS A 62 -6.60 15.73 -5.35
CA LYS A 62 -7.35 16.12 -6.54
C LYS A 62 -8.78 15.58 -6.57
N CYS A 63 -9.00 14.36 -6.06
CA CYS A 63 -10.35 13.83 -5.88
C CYS A 63 -11.14 14.60 -4.83
N SER A 64 -10.49 15.02 -3.74
CA SER A 64 -11.12 15.88 -2.72
C SER A 64 -11.45 17.27 -3.28
N GLU A 65 -10.58 17.85 -4.11
CA GLU A 65 -10.81 19.17 -4.74
C GLU A 65 -12.03 19.18 -5.67
N VAL A 66 -12.40 18.04 -6.27
CA VAL A 66 -13.63 17.90 -7.07
C VAL A 66 -14.86 17.47 -6.25
N GLY A 67 -14.73 17.40 -4.92
CA GLY A 67 -15.83 17.22 -3.98
C GLY A 67 -16.11 15.79 -3.55
N ALA A 68 -15.29 14.81 -3.91
CA ALA A 68 -15.42 13.44 -3.42
C ALA A 68 -14.84 13.29 -1.99
N ASN A 69 -15.47 12.47 -1.17
CA ASN A 69 -14.89 12.02 0.09
C ASN A 69 -13.81 10.96 -0.19
N VAL A 70 -12.61 11.16 0.29
CA VAL A 70 -11.50 10.25 -0.02
C VAL A 70 -11.07 9.50 1.23
N VAL A 71 -10.85 8.19 1.10
CA VAL A 71 -10.22 7.37 2.11
C VAL A 71 -9.01 6.70 1.49
N LEU A 72 -7.85 6.84 2.13
CA LEU A 72 -6.63 6.16 1.74
C LEU A 72 -6.56 4.79 2.42
N ILE A 73 -6.07 3.79 1.70
CA ILE A 73 -5.77 2.46 2.24
C ILE A 73 -4.32 2.16 1.84
N THR A 74 -3.43 2.11 2.81
CA THR A 74 -2.01 1.88 2.59
C THR A 74 -1.41 1.10 3.75
N ASP A 75 -0.21 0.61 3.60
CA ASP A 75 0.62 0.14 4.70
C ASP A 75 1.63 1.21 5.13
N GLU A 76 2.41 0.91 6.14
CA GLU A 76 3.34 1.84 6.76
C GLU A 76 4.74 1.25 6.82
N PHE A 77 5.76 2.12 6.71
CA PHE A 77 7.17 1.74 6.81
C PHE A 77 7.94 2.63 7.81
N PRO A 78 7.54 2.65 9.10
CA PRO A 78 8.10 3.58 10.09
C PRO A 78 9.53 3.23 10.53
N GLY A 79 10.20 2.31 9.86
CA GLY A 79 11.49 1.77 10.26
C GLY A 79 11.35 0.70 11.36
N LYS A 80 12.44 -0.03 11.62
CA LYS A 80 12.44 -1.13 12.61
C LYS A 80 12.12 -0.69 14.02
N ASP A 81 12.38 0.56 14.35
CA ASP A 81 12.12 1.17 15.67
C ASP A 81 10.76 1.89 15.75
N GLY A 82 9.99 1.91 14.67
CA GLY A 82 8.68 2.54 14.58
C GLY A 82 8.67 4.06 14.72
N LYS A 83 9.81 4.73 14.50
CA LYS A 83 9.97 6.16 14.76
C LYS A 83 10.18 7.03 13.53
N SER A 84 10.41 6.39 12.39
CA SER A 84 10.54 7.09 11.12
C SER A 84 9.17 7.51 10.58
N GLN A 85 9.17 8.36 9.57
CA GLN A 85 7.95 8.73 8.85
C GLN A 85 7.36 7.48 8.19
N SER A 86 6.09 7.20 8.47
CA SER A 86 5.43 5.96 8.05
C SER A 86 5.07 5.94 6.57
N ILE A 87 4.77 7.10 5.99
CA ILE A 87 4.40 7.32 4.59
C ILE A 87 5.31 8.43 4.06
N ALA A 88 5.85 8.26 2.86
CA ALA A 88 6.90 9.16 2.34
C ALA A 88 6.39 10.55 1.92
N ASP A 89 5.10 10.69 1.64
CA ASP A 89 4.47 11.96 1.25
C ASP A 89 3.24 12.26 2.12
N ALA A 90 2.72 13.47 2.03
CA ALA A 90 1.55 13.90 2.81
C ALA A 90 0.76 15.00 2.10
N THR A 91 -0.54 15.04 2.37
CA THR A 91 -1.42 16.14 1.98
C THR A 91 -2.45 16.41 3.07
N LYS A 92 -2.90 17.66 3.18
CA LYS A 92 -3.90 18.06 4.20
C LYS A 92 -5.28 17.41 3.99
N GLU A 93 -5.56 16.96 2.77
CA GLU A 93 -6.80 16.27 2.41
C GLU A 93 -6.79 14.78 2.84
N ALA A 94 -5.64 14.24 3.26
CA ALA A 94 -5.53 12.87 3.77
C ALA A 94 -5.96 12.78 5.24
N ASP A 95 -7.22 13.07 5.52
CA ASP A 95 -7.82 13.07 6.85
C ASP A 95 -8.45 11.72 7.24
N ALA A 96 -8.56 10.79 6.29
CA ALA A 96 -9.07 9.45 6.49
C ALA A 96 -8.11 8.42 5.89
N VAL A 97 -7.30 7.80 6.75
CA VAL A 97 -6.30 6.78 6.37
C VAL A 97 -6.56 5.48 7.09
N VAL A 98 -6.64 4.40 6.36
CA VAL A 98 -6.70 3.03 6.89
C VAL A 98 -5.36 2.36 6.66
N SER A 99 -4.64 2.09 7.75
CA SER A 99 -3.38 1.36 7.70
C SER A 99 -3.62 -0.16 7.62
N CYS A 100 -2.96 -0.81 6.68
CA CYS A 100 -2.94 -2.27 6.56
C CYS A 100 -1.85 -2.91 7.42
N GLY A 101 -1.06 -2.11 8.13
CA GLY A 101 -0.02 -2.54 9.05
C GLY A 101 1.36 -2.07 8.61
N GLN A 102 2.36 -2.54 9.32
CA GLN A 102 3.76 -2.16 9.16
C GLN A 102 4.50 -3.17 8.30
N GLY A 103 4.88 -2.78 7.07
CA GLY A 103 5.57 -3.66 6.13
C GLY A 103 6.99 -4.05 6.55
N ASN A 104 7.67 -3.21 7.32
CA ASN A 104 9.00 -3.47 7.87
C ASN A 104 9.01 -4.01 9.32
N LEU A 105 7.87 -4.53 9.79
CA LEU A 105 7.81 -5.30 11.03
C LEU A 105 8.63 -6.58 10.88
N VAL A 106 9.57 -6.80 11.79
CA VAL A 106 10.31 -8.07 11.84
C VAL A 106 9.42 -9.16 12.41
N VAL A 107 9.25 -10.23 11.65
CA VAL A 107 8.46 -11.40 12.02
C VAL A 107 9.29 -12.66 11.95
N HIS A 108 8.94 -13.65 12.76
CA HIS A 108 9.56 -14.95 12.73
C HIS A 108 8.86 -15.88 11.75
N PHE A 109 9.60 -16.38 10.76
CA PHE A 109 9.14 -17.38 9.82
C PHE A 109 9.72 -18.75 10.21
N PRO A 110 8.89 -19.77 10.35
CA PRO A 110 9.38 -21.11 10.68
C PRO A 110 10.27 -21.66 9.55
N ALA A 111 11.04 -22.69 9.86
CA ALA A 111 11.87 -23.38 8.88
C ALA A 111 11.02 -23.84 7.67
N MET A 112 11.52 -23.58 6.48
CA MET A 112 10.82 -23.89 5.23
C MET A 112 10.89 -25.38 4.92
N GLU A 113 9.75 -26.01 4.73
CA GLU A 113 9.66 -27.42 4.32
C GLU A 113 10.23 -27.67 2.91
N LYS A 114 10.12 -26.67 2.04
CA LYS A 114 10.60 -26.73 0.66
C LYS A 114 11.12 -25.38 0.20
N ILE A 115 12.33 -25.39 -0.32
CA ILE A 115 12.97 -24.22 -0.94
C ILE A 115 13.06 -24.45 -2.44
N ILE A 116 12.65 -23.45 -3.22
CA ILE A 116 12.84 -23.41 -4.67
C ILE A 116 13.84 -22.29 -4.96
N GLY A 117 15.00 -22.66 -5.49
CA GLY A 117 16.11 -21.74 -5.70
C GLY A 117 17.15 -21.83 -4.60
N THR A 118 17.79 -20.71 -4.27
CA THR A 118 18.86 -20.62 -3.26
C THR A 118 18.53 -19.57 -2.21
N LEU A 119 19.03 -19.78 -0.98
CA LEU A 119 18.95 -18.80 0.11
C LEU A 119 20.16 -17.86 0.16
N ASP A 120 21.14 -18.01 -0.72
CA ASP A 120 22.40 -17.26 -0.70
C ASP A 120 22.20 -15.73 -0.74
N TYR A 121 21.11 -15.29 -1.29
CA TYR A 121 20.80 -13.86 -1.45
C TYR A 121 19.73 -13.34 -0.50
N VAL A 122 19.21 -14.16 0.42
CA VAL A 122 18.10 -13.78 1.30
C VAL A 122 18.41 -12.52 2.12
N GLU A 123 19.65 -12.38 2.56
CA GLU A 123 20.10 -11.20 3.32
C GLU A 123 20.15 -9.91 2.48
N MET A 124 20.12 -10.01 1.15
CA MET A 124 20.15 -8.88 0.21
C MET A 124 18.80 -8.59 -0.42
N MET A 125 17.81 -9.42 -0.15
CA MET A 125 16.43 -9.18 -0.61
C MET A 125 15.79 -8.06 0.21
N ILE A 126 14.77 -7.44 -0.38
CA ILE A 126 13.95 -6.50 0.38
C ILE A 126 13.36 -7.23 1.60
N GLY A 127 13.45 -6.62 2.77
CA GLY A 127 13.02 -7.23 4.03
C GLY A 127 14.02 -8.19 4.66
N GLY A 128 15.06 -8.61 3.92
CA GLY A 128 16.18 -9.38 4.46
C GLY A 128 17.24 -8.46 5.08
N TYR A 129 18.06 -9.03 5.90
CA TYR A 129 19.24 -8.35 6.48
C TYR A 129 20.25 -9.38 6.98
N LYS A 130 21.47 -8.94 7.22
CA LYS A 130 22.55 -9.84 7.67
C LYS A 130 22.18 -10.56 8.96
N GLY A 131 22.18 -11.89 8.92
CA GLY A 131 21.82 -12.76 10.03
C GLY A 131 20.32 -12.98 10.20
N CYS A 132 19.50 -12.66 9.20
CA CYS A 132 18.07 -12.94 9.25
C CYS A 132 17.74 -14.43 9.08
N LEU A 133 18.61 -15.21 8.45
CA LEU A 133 18.46 -16.65 8.28
C LEU A 133 19.13 -17.38 9.43
N ASN A 134 18.39 -18.22 10.14
CA ASN A 134 18.85 -19.02 11.27
C ASN A 134 19.44 -20.37 10.80
N GLU A 135 20.28 -20.99 11.62
CA GLU A 135 20.94 -22.27 11.31
C GLU A 135 19.95 -23.43 11.12
N ASP A 136 18.78 -23.36 11.76
CA ASP A 136 17.72 -24.36 11.64
C ASP A 136 16.82 -24.17 10.39
N GLY A 137 17.12 -23.16 9.56
CA GLY A 137 16.34 -22.83 8.37
C GLY A 137 15.11 -21.95 8.64
N SER A 138 14.89 -21.54 9.89
CA SER A 138 13.93 -20.47 10.21
C SER A 138 14.51 -19.09 9.87
N MET A 139 13.68 -18.07 9.84
CA MET A 139 14.11 -16.73 9.43
C MET A 139 13.41 -15.66 10.26
N ASP A 140 14.17 -14.67 10.73
CA ASP A 140 13.65 -13.46 11.33
C ASP A 140 13.85 -12.30 10.36
N ALA A 141 12.83 -11.93 9.62
CA ALA A 141 12.92 -10.94 8.55
C ALA A 141 11.73 -9.97 8.58
N GLU A 142 11.87 -8.87 7.88
CA GLU A 142 10.76 -7.94 7.74
C GLU A 142 9.64 -8.55 6.90
N LEU A 143 8.38 -8.24 7.24
CA LEU A 143 7.20 -8.76 6.56
C LEU A 143 7.26 -8.53 5.04
N GLN A 144 7.86 -7.44 4.60
CA GLN A 144 8.04 -7.12 3.18
C GLN A 144 8.87 -8.16 2.40
N ILE A 145 9.59 -9.08 3.06
CA ILE A 145 10.26 -10.19 2.36
C ILE A 145 9.25 -11.13 1.66
N ILE A 146 8.02 -11.16 2.16
CA ILE A 146 6.91 -11.92 1.57
C ILE A 146 6.03 -11.04 0.71
N ILE A 147 5.63 -9.87 1.22
CA ILE A 147 4.70 -8.99 0.52
C ILE A 147 5.38 -8.10 -0.52
N ALA A 148 6.73 -8.04 -0.51
CA ALA A 148 7.51 -7.13 -1.35
C ALA A 148 7.02 -5.68 -1.18
N SER A 149 6.72 -5.00 -2.27
CA SER A 149 6.14 -3.64 -2.27
C SER A 149 4.62 -3.62 -2.31
N THR A 150 3.95 -4.77 -2.22
CA THR A 150 2.49 -4.80 -2.13
C THR A 150 2.01 -4.51 -0.72
N ILE A 151 0.85 -3.87 -0.60
CA ILE A 151 0.23 -3.67 0.70
C ILE A 151 -0.33 -4.99 1.25
N ALA A 152 -0.33 -5.12 2.58
CA ALA A 152 -0.84 -6.32 3.26
C ALA A 152 -2.38 -6.49 3.17
N ASN A 153 -3.07 -5.62 2.43
CA ASN A 153 -4.52 -5.64 2.27
C ASN A 153 -4.97 -6.95 1.59
N GLY A 154 -5.77 -7.71 2.30
CA GLY A 154 -6.24 -9.02 1.85
C GLY A 154 -5.31 -10.20 2.21
N TYR A 155 -4.07 -9.99 2.55
CA TYR A 155 -3.14 -11.03 2.99
C TYR A 155 -3.55 -11.66 4.32
N ASN A 156 -4.03 -10.86 5.25
CA ASN A 156 -4.37 -11.24 6.61
C ASN A 156 -5.87 -11.49 6.85
N HIS A 157 -6.62 -11.86 5.84
CA HIS A 157 -8.06 -12.10 5.90
C HIS A 157 -8.90 -10.91 6.36
N LEU A 158 -8.40 -9.70 6.25
CA LEU A 158 -9.16 -8.46 6.46
C LEU A 158 -10.19 -8.28 5.34
N THR A 159 -11.06 -9.26 5.18
CA THR A 159 -12.23 -9.11 4.33
C THR A 159 -13.33 -8.43 5.13
N ALA A 160 -13.98 -7.45 4.53
CA ALA A 160 -15.18 -6.88 5.11
C ALA A 160 -16.21 -8.00 5.32
N ARG A 161 -16.43 -8.42 6.57
CA ARG A 161 -17.50 -9.34 6.92
C ARG A 161 -18.77 -8.55 7.21
N TYR A 162 -19.82 -8.97 6.59
CA TYR A 162 -21.15 -8.48 6.92
C TYR A 162 -21.69 -9.29 8.11
N TYR A 163 -22.08 -8.59 9.17
CA TYR A 163 -22.82 -9.16 10.31
C TYR A 163 -24.23 -8.60 10.31
#